data_d2ef18e2d46731a681582305d33aeb8d
#
_entry.id   d2ef18e2d46731a681582305d33aeb8d
#
_cell.length_a   1.000
_cell.length_b   1.000
_cell.length_c   1.000
_cell.angle_alpha   90.00
_cell.angle_beta   90.00
_cell.angle_gamma   90.00
#
_symmetry.space_group_name_H-M   'P 1'
#
loop_
_entity.id
_entity.type
_entity.pdbx_description
1 polymer ?
#
loop_
_entity_poly.entity_id
_entity_poly.type
_entity_poly.pdbx_seq_one_letter_code
_entity_poly.pdbx_strand_id
1 'polypeptide(L)'
;MNRIEQLSRLAARHRLDDVLVFNEADIRALTGVECDSACLTSEALYTDFRYTAMVHRVAPWLKVRDIRRLKIKGRRVGYCPSISHSRFLQLQSAAKETEFVDIESDIKALRMIKTPEEQEGVRAAERLNVEIWNDAQGLFRAGMTEKDMARTIKRLMIERGDGEAFETIVCVGANAAECHHRPDDTVWNGREPVLVDMGVKLDGYCSDLTRNMVPKSVRGLYRRVYALVEEANRAAIAAVKPGMTAAKLDKVARDIIKKGGFGRCFGHSLGHGVGYEIHEAPTVSAKSTAVIEPGMIFTVEPGIYLEGNLGVRIEDMVLVTEDGCEVLSRGI
;
A
#
# COMPACT_ATOMS: atom_id res chain seq x y z
N MET A 1 -2.04 23.14 -3.60
CA MET A 1 -1.75 23.19 -5.07
C MET A 1 -2.43 21.98 -5.70
N ASN A 2 -3.20 22.17 -6.76
CA ASN A 2 -3.90 21.08 -7.47
C ASN A 2 -2.86 20.12 -8.10
N ARG A 3 -3.11 18.82 -8.06
CA ARG A 3 -2.19 17.80 -8.61
C ARG A 3 -1.97 17.93 -10.12
N ILE A 4 -2.96 18.45 -10.87
CA ILE A 4 -2.79 18.76 -12.29
C ILE A 4 -1.77 19.90 -12.51
N GLU A 5 -1.74 20.90 -11.62
CA GLU A 5 -0.70 21.94 -11.69
C GLU A 5 0.68 21.35 -11.37
N GLN A 6 0.78 20.38 -10.46
CA GLN A 6 2.02 19.67 -10.19
C GLN A 6 2.49 18.87 -11.42
N LEU A 7 1.57 18.18 -12.10
CA LEU A 7 1.86 17.48 -13.37
C LEU A 7 2.37 18.45 -14.44
N SER A 8 1.75 19.62 -14.58
CA SER A 8 2.18 20.65 -15.53
C SER A 8 3.58 21.17 -15.22
N ARG A 9 3.91 21.38 -13.93
CA ARG A 9 5.26 21.77 -13.52
C ARG A 9 6.29 20.67 -13.74
N LEU A 10 5.91 19.40 -13.54
CA LEU A 10 6.74 18.25 -13.86
C LEU A 10 7.07 18.23 -15.34
N ALA A 11 6.07 18.38 -16.21
CA ALA A 11 6.26 18.45 -17.66
C ALA A 11 7.23 19.58 -18.04
N ALA A 12 7.06 20.78 -17.47
CA ALA A 12 7.94 21.92 -17.72
C ALA A 12 9.38 21.66 -17.26
N ARG A 13 9.57 21.05 -16.06
CA ARG A 13 10.90 20.71 -15.52
C ARG A 13 11.67 19.76 -16.42
N HIS A 14 11.00 18.77 -16.98
CA HIS A 14 11.59 17.79 -17.91
C HIS A 14 11.58 18.26 -19.36
N ARG A 15 11.07 19.46 -19.67
CA ARG A 15 10.91 20.02 -21.02
C ARG A 15 10.12 19.06 -21.93
N LEU A 16 9.00 18.55 -21.41
CA LEU A 16 8.10 17.67 -22.13
C LEU A 16 7.05 18.46 -22.88
N ASP A 17 6.73 17.99 -24.08
CA ASP A 17 5.64 18.56 -24.90
C ASP A 17 4.28 18.01 -24.44
N ASP A 18 4.26 16.77 -23.90
CA ASP A 18 3.07 16.12 -23.37
C ASP A 18 3.46 15.04 -22.34
N VAL A 19 2.47 14.50 -21.63
CA VAL A 19 2.60 13.38 -20.73
C VAL A 19 1.54 12.33 -21.02
N LEU A 20 1.86 11.06 -20.77
CA LEU A 20 0.94 9.93 -20.93
C LEU A 20 0.90 9.14 -19.61
N VAL A 21 -0.17 9.30 -18.85
CA VAL A 21 -0.40 8.57 -17.61
C VAL A 21 -1.50 7.55 -17.84
N PHE A 22 -1.20 6.26 -17.69
CA PHE A 22 -2.12 5.15 -17.92
C PHE A 22 -2.52 4.41 -16.64
N ASN A 23 -1.72 4.50 -15.59
CA ASN A 23 -2.00 3.83 -14.33
C ASN A 23 -3.26 4.45 -13.69
N GLU A 24 -4.20 3.60 -13.26
CA GLU A 24 -5.49 4.02 -12.72
C GLU A 24 -5.34 4.80 -11.41
N ALA A 25 -4.48 4.35 -10.50
CA ALA A 25 -4.23 5.01 -9.24
C ALA A 25 -3.57 6.39 -9.43
N ASP A 26 -2.71 6.53 -10.46
CA ASP A 26 -2.10 7.82 -10.81
C ASP A 26 -3.15 8.77 -11.40
N ILE A 27 -4.00 8.26 -12.31
CA ILE A 27 -5.11 9.05 -12.88
C ILE A 27 -6.06 9.49 -11.77
N ARG A 28 -6.42 8.59 -10.87
CA ARG A 28 -7.27 8.89 -9.72
C ARG A 28 -6.65 9.95 -8.81
N ALA A 29 -5.39 9.80 -8.45
CA ALA A 29 -4.67 10.79 -7.64
C ALA A 29 -4.62 12.17 -8.28
N LEU A 30 -4.46 12.23 -9.61
CA LEU A 30 -4.37 13.48 -10.36
C LEU A 30 -5.74 14.14 -10.62
N THR A 31 -6.82 13.35 -10.75
CA THR A 31 -8.11 13.82 -11.25
C THR A 31 -9.31 13.50 -10.36
N GLY A 32 -9.18 12.58 -9.42
CA GLY A 32 -10.29 12.00 -8.65
C GLY A 32 -11.10 10.95 -9.43
N VAL A 33 -10.73 10.65 -10.69
CA VAL A 33 -11.45 9.74 -11.58
C VAL A 33 -10.88 8.33 -11.48
N GLU A 34 -11.73 7.36 -11.22
CA GLU A 34 -11.41 5.92 -11.26
C GLU A 34 -11.83 5.34 -12.60
N CYS A 35 -10.86 4.92 -13.42
CA CYS A 35 -11.11 4.48 -14.79
C CYS A 35 -10.00 3.55 -15.29
N ASP A 36 -10.33 2.28 -15.54
CA ASP A 36 -9.40 1.22 -15.94
C ASP A 36 -8.89 1.33 -17.40
N SER A 37 -9.61 2.06 -18.22
CA SER A 37 -9.34 2.19 -19.67
C SER A 37 -9.14 3.64 -20.04
N ALA A 38 -8.10 4.29 -19.51
CA ALA A 38 -7.84 5.69 -19.72
C ALA A 38 -6.36 6.00 -19.99
N CYS A 39 -6.14 7.19 -20.56
CA CYS A 39 -4.85 7.87 -20.62
C CYS A 39 -5.07 9.35 -20.29
N LEU A 40 -4.47 9.82 -19.22
CA LEU A 40 -4.42 11.24 -18.91
C LEU A 40 -3.23 11.87 -19.65
N THR A 41 -3.50 12.97 -20.35
CA THR A 41 -2.49 13.81 -20.99
C THR A 41 -2.52 15.21 -20.39
N SER A 42 -1.60 16.08 -20.80
CA SER A 42 -1.60 17.50 -20.41
C SER A 42 -2.89 18.24 -20.78
N GLU A 43 -3.63 17.75 -21.80
CA GLU A 43 -4.81 18.46 -22.34
C GLU A 43 -6.15 17.85 -21.92
N ALA A 44 -6.22 16.52 -21.72
CA ALA A 44 -7.48 15.80 -21.56
C ALA A 44 -7.29 14.40 -20.98
N LEU A 45 -8.38 13.86 -20.43
CA LEU A 45 -8.52 12.44 -20.17
C LEU A 45 -9.10 11.76 -21.42
N TYR A 46 -8.35 10.82 -21.97
CA TYR A 46 -8.82 9.95 -23.04
C TYR A 46 -9.34 8.66 -22.43
N THR A 47 -10.63 8.36 -22.64
CA THR A 47 -11.26 7.18 -22.09
C THR A 47 -12.34 6.61 -23.01
N ASP A 48 -12.89 5.45 -22.66
CA ASP A 48 -14.01 4.82 -23.35
C ASP A 48 -15.32 5.53 -23.00
N PHE A 49 -16.30 5.46 -23.91
CA PHE A 49 -17.61 6.11 -23.72
C PHE A 49 -18.34 5.65 -22.43
N ARG A 50 -18.07 4.43 -21.96
CA ARG A 50 -18.63 3.85 -20.73
C ARG A 50 -18.35 4.70 -19.48
N TYR A 51 -17.22 5.41 -19.47
CA TYR A 51 -16.78 6.22 -18.35
C TYR A 51 -17.15 7.72 -18.49
N THR A 52 -17.57 8.18 -19.67
CA THR A 52 -17.79 9.60 -19.95
C THR A 52 -18.75 10.26 -18.96
N ALA A 53 -19.89 9.61 -18.66
CA ALA A 53 -20.88 10.16 -17.73
C ALA A 53 -20.33 10.25 -16.29
N MET A 54 -19.59 9.24 -15.85
CA MET A 54 -18.94 9.21 -14.54
C MET A 54 -17.89 10.33 -14.43
N VAL A 55 -17.02 10.48 -15.45
CA VAL A 55 -15.99 11.53 -15.46
C VAL A 55 -16.62 12.92 -15.39
N HIS A 56 -17.69 13.20 -16.16
CA HIS A 56 -18.38 14.49 -16.09
C HIS A 56 -19.00 14.78 -14.72
N ARG A 57 -19.43 13.74 -13.99
CA ARG A 57 -19.95 13.85 -12.63
C ARG A 57 -18.86 14.11 -11.59
N VAL A 58 -17.73 13.37 -11.67
CA VAL A 58 -16.65 13.41 -10.68
C VAL A 58 -15.69 14.57 -10.92
N ALA A 59 -15.34 14.83 -12.19
CA ALA A 59 -14.40 15.85 -12.61
C ALA A 59 -14.97 16.69 -13.77
N PRO A 60 -16.01 17.52 -13.54
CA PRO A 60 -16.69 18.30 -14.59
C PRO A 60 -15.76 19.32 -15.28
N TRP A 61 -14.66 19.67 -14.66
CA TRP A 61 -13.62 20.54 -15.19
C TRP A 61 -12.68 19.84 -16.18
N LEU A 62 -12.66 18.49 -16.20
CA LEU A 62 -11.74 17.69 -17.00
C LEU A 62 -12.29 17.51 -18.43
N LYS A 63 -11.47 17.85 -19.42
CA LYS A 63 -11.83 17.60 -20.81
C LYS A 63 -11.75 16.10 -21.10
N VAL A 64 -12.84 15.52 -21.62
CA VAL A 64 -12.91 14.09 -21.96
C VAL A 64 -12.86 13.90 -23.48
N ARG A 65 -12.13 12.90 -23.93
CA ARG A 65 -12.01 12.48 -25.32
C ARG A 65 -12.07 10.95 -25.44
N ASP A 66 -12.46 10.47 -26.62
CA ASP A 66 -12.45 9.05 -26.95
C ASP A 66 -11.01 8.52 -27.01
N ILE A 67 -10.71 7.44 -26.29
CA ILE A 67 -9.36 6.83 -26.23
C ILE A 67 -8.85 6.40 -27.62
N ARG A 68 -9.75 6.03 -28.54
CA ARG A 68 -9.41 5.68 -29.92
C ARG A 68 -8.86 6.87 -30.73
N ARG A 69 -9.07 8.09 -30.24
CA ARG A 69 -8.57 9.34 -30.84
C ARG A 69 -7.29 9.84 -30.17
N LEU A 70 -6.71 9.07 -29.24
CA LEU A 70 -5.44 9.43 -28.62
C LEU A 70 -4.36 9.54 -29.71
N LYS A 71 -3.75 10.71 -29.79
CA LYS A 71 -2.58 10.95 -30.65
C LYS A 71 -1.46 11.50 -29.79
N ILE A 72 -0.29 10.92 -29.94
CA ILE A 72 0.91 11.39 -29.27
C ILE A 72 1.35 12.69 -29.97
N LYS A 73 1.57 13.73 -29.18
CA LYS A 73 1.94 15.05 -29.65
C LYS A 73 3.30 15.43 -29.12
N GLY A 74 4.11 16.01 -29.96
CA GLY A 74 5.43 16.54 -29.59
C GLY A 74 6.58 15.58 -29.80
N ARG A 75 7.78 16.12 -29.58
CA ARG A 75 9.05 15.39 -29.76
C ARG A 75 9.57 14.75 -28.47
N ARG A 76 9.14 15.27 -27.31
CA ARG A 76 9.53 14.76 -26.01
C ARG A 76 8.26 14.52 -25.19
N VAL A 77 7.98 13.26 -24.88
CA VAL A 77 6.74 12.86 -24.18
C VAL A 77 7.07 12.03 -22.96
N GLY A 78 6.57 12.47 -21.79
CA GLY A 78 6.72 11.74 -20.54
C GLY A 78 5.78 10.54 -20.50
N TYR A 79 6.25 9.42 -19.97
CA TYR A 79 5.42 8.22 -19.75
C TYR A 79 5.90 7.44 -18.53
N CYS A 80 5.07 6.53 -18.02
CA CYS A 80 5.44 5.61 -16.94
C CYS A 80 5.75 4.23 -17.53
N PRO A 81 6.98 3.69 -17.40
CA PRO A 81 7.37 2.37 -17.90
C PRO A 81 6.59 1.17 -17.34
N SER A 82 5.82 1.36 -16.29
CA SER A 82 4.91 0.34 -15.74
C SER A 82 3.78 -0.10 -16.69
N ILE A 83 3.63 0.55 -17.85
CA ILE A 83 2.75 0.05 -18.90
C ILE A 83 3.28 -1.26 -19.51
N SER A 84 2.39 -2.07 -20.11
CA SER A 84 2.82 -3.29 -20.77
C SER A 84 3.79 -3.00 -21.92
N HIS A 85 4.75 -3.89 -22.14
CA HIS A 85 5.70 -3.77 -23.25
C HIS A 85 5.00 -3.64 -24.61
N SER A 86 3.91 -4.38 -24.82
CA SER A 86 3.09 -4.29 -26.04
C SER A 86 2.49 -2.89 -26.23
N ARG A 87 2.03 -2.26 -25.14
CA ARG A 87 1.52 -0.88 -25.18
C ARG A 87 2.63 0.10 -25.55
N PHE A 88 3.81 -0.06 -24.96
CA PHE A 88 4.96 0.78 -25.30
C PHE A 88 5.36 0.68 -26.78
N LEU A 89 5.42 -0.54 -27.33
CA LEU A 89 5.71 -0.73 -28.75
C LEU A 89 4.65 -0.07 -29.67
N GLN A 90 3.36 -0.10 -29.27
CA GLN A 90 2.30 0.61 -29.98
C GLN A 90 2.53 2.13 -29.99
N LEU A 91 2.91 2.72 -28.83
CA LEU A 91 3.23 4.14 -28.72
C LEU A 91 4.42 4.51 -29.62
N GLN A 92 5.51 3.73 -29.57
CA GLN A 92 6.69 3.94 -30.42
C GLN A 92 6.36 3.85 -31.91
N SER A 93 5.54 2.87 -32.31
CA SER A 93 5.11 2.70 -33.70
C SER A 93 4.25 3.87 -34.18
N ALA A 94 3.40 4.40 -33.29
CA ALA A 94 2.52 5.53 -33.62
C ALA A 94 3.24 6.88 -33.65
N ALA A 95 4.42 7.00 -33.01
CA ALA A 95 5.16 8.25 -32.86
C ALA A 95 6.68 8.01 -32.98
N LYS A 96 7.15 7.65 -34.20
CA LYS A 96 8.53 7.21 -34.46
C LYS A 96 9.60 8.25 -34.16
N GLU A 97 9.25 9.53 -34.21
CA GLU A 97 10.18 10.66 -34.01
C GLU A 97 10.10 11.21 -32.58
N THR A 98 9.29 10.60 -31.71
CA THR A 98 9.11 11.03 -30.33
C THR A 98 10.13 10.35 -29.42
N GLU A 99 10.83 11.13 -28.62
CA GLU A 99 11.61 10.68 -27.47
C GLU A 99 10.66 10.44 -26.28
N PHE A 100 10.58 9.20 -25.80
CA PHE A 100 9.81 8.85 -24.60
C PHE A 100 10.70 8.97 -23.37
N VAL A 101 10.31 9.83 -22.44
CA VAL A 101 11.04 10.12 -21.20
C VAL A 101 10.34 9.44 -20.04
N ASP A 102 11.09 8.63 -19.28
CA ASP A 102 10.59 8.02 -18.05
C ASP A 102 10.33 9.09 -16.97
N ILE A 103 9.09 9.16 -16.51
CA ILE A 103 8.63 10.06 -15.42
C ILE A 103 7.95 9.30 -14.29
N GLU A 104 8.07 7.98 -14.24
CA GLU A 104 7.34 7.16 -13.26
C GLU A 104 7.71 7.52 -11.82
N SER A 105 8.99 7.74 -11.54
CA SER A 105 9.43 8.14 -10.20
C SER A 105 8.86 9.49 -9.77
N ASP A 106 8.74 10.43 -10.70
CA ASP A 106 8.15 11.74 -10.44
C ASP A 106 6.64 11.65 -10.18
N ILE A 107 5.92 10.84 -10.95
CA ILE A 107 4.48 10.60 -10.75
C ILE A 107 4.23 9.92 -9.40
N LYS A 108 5.01 8.89 -9.07
CA LYS A 108 4.94 8.23 -7.75
C LYS A 108 5.23 9.20 -6.60
N ALA A 109 6.18 10.12 -6.79
CA ALA A 109 6.48 11.16 -5.79
C ALA A 109 5.29 12.11 -5.55
N LEU A 110 4.47 12.39 -6.59
CA LEU A 110 3.26 13.20 -6.39
C LEU A 110 2.24 12.52 -5.46
N ARG A 111 2.18 11.19 -5.44
CA ARG A 111 1.28 10.41 -4.57
C ARG A 111 1.85 10.14 -3.18
N MET A 112 3.16 10.24 -3.02
CA MET A 112 3.85 9.87 -1.80
C MET A 112 3.42 10.77 -0.62
N ILE A 113 3.27 12.08 -0.87
CA ILE A 113 2.74 13.04 0.11
C ILE A 113 1.24 13.17 -0.11
N LYS A 114 0.45 12.69 0.83
CA LYS A 114 -1.01 12.68 0.76
C LYS A 114 -1.58 14.06 1.02
N THR A 115 -2.58 14.47 0.22
CA THR A 115 -3.38 15.67 0.52
C THR A 115 -4.17 15.47 1.82
N PRO A 116 -4.69 16.52 2.47
CA PRO A 116 -5.53 16.37 3.65
C PRO A 116 -6.73 15.45 3.43
N GLU A 117 -7.35 15.51 2.25
CA GLU A 117 -8.47 14.65 1.87
C GLU A 117 -8.04 13.18 1.74
N GLU A 118 -6.88 12.92 1.11
CA GLU A 118 -6.32 11.58 0.98
C GLU A 118 -5.90 11.02 2.35
N GLN A 119 -5.34 11.85 3.23
CA GLN A 119 -5.00 11.45 4.61
C GLN A 119 -6.25 11.01 5.37
N GLU A 120 -7.37 11.76 5.25
CA GLU A 120 -8.63 11.40 5.91
C GLU A 120 -9.24 10.13 5.30
N GLY A 121 -9.16 9.95 3.98
CA GLY A 121 -9.63 8.74 3.31
C GLY A 121 -8.87 7.49 3.79
N VAL A 122 -7.54 7.54 3.84
CA VAL A 122 -6.72 6.43 4.36
C VAL A 122 -6.96 6.20 5.85
N ARG A 123 -7.11 7.28 6.65
CA ARG A 123 -7.44 7.17 8.08
C ARG A 123 -8.80 6.49 8.30
N ALA A 124 -9.79 6.81 7.49
CA ALA A 124 -11.11 6.19 7.55
C ALA A 124 -11.05 4.69 7.17
N ALA A 125 -10.29 4.34 6.12
CA ALA A 125 -10.08 2.96 5.72
C ALA A 125 -9.38 2.15 6.83
N GLU A 126 -8.32 2.69 7.42
CA GLU A 126 -7.59 1.99 8.49
C GLU A 126 -8.43 1.87 9.77
N ARG A 127 -9.22 2.88 10.13
CA ARG A 127 -10.16 2.78 11.26
C ARG A 127 -11.18 1.65 11.04
N LEU A 128 -11.74 1.55 9.84
CA LEU A 128 -12.65 0.47 9.48
C LEU A 128 -11.96 -0.90 9.54
N ASN A 129 -10.69 -0.98 9.11
CA ASN A 129 -9.89 -2.21 9.17
C ASN A 129 -9.71 -2.69 10.63
N VAL A 130 -9.39 -1.77 11.54
CA VAL A 130 -9.28 -2.04 12.99
C VAL A 130 -10.61 -2.53 13.57
N GLU A 131 -11.73 -1.90 13.21
CA GLU A 131 -13.07 -2.34 13.64
C GLU A 131 -13.39 -3.75 13.13
N ILE A 132 -13.12 -4.02 11.84
CA ILE A 132 -13.31 -5.36 11.24
C ILE A 132 -12.44 -6.40 11.96
N TRP A 133 -11.19 -6.09 12.27
CA TRP A 133 -10.33 -6.98 13.05
C TRP A 133 -10.93 -7.30 14.41
N ASN A 134 -11.38 -6.28 15.15
CA ASN A 134 -11.99 -6.46 16.48
C ASN A 134 -13.24 -7.35 16.44
N ASP A 135 -14.08 -7.20 15.43
CA ASP A 135 -15.27 -8.03 15.24
C ASP A 135 -14.90 -9.45 14.81
N ALA A 136 -13.99 -9.60 13.82
CA ALA A 136 -13.60 -10.88 13.23
C ALA A 136 -12.97 -11.82 14.27
N GLN A 137 -12.02 -11.33 15.09
CA GLN A 137 -11.41 -12.15 16.13
C GLN A 137 -12.43 -12.69 17.14
N GLY A 138 -13.51 -11.95 17.40
CA GLY A 138 -14.63 -12.38 18.23
C GLY A 138 -15.50 -13.49 17.60
N LEU A 139 -15.42 -13.67 16.28
CA LEU A 139 -16.17 -14.68 15.54
C LEU A 139 -15.38 -15.99 15.33
N PHE A 140 -14.07 -15.97 15.52
CA PHE A 140 -13.24 -17.17 15.33
C PHE A 140 -13.51 -18.21 16.39
N ARG A 141 -13.58 -19.48 16.00
CA ARG A 141 -13.86 -20.64 16.88
C ARG A 141 -12.90 -21.77 16.57
N ALA A 142 -12.51 -22.53 17.55
CA ALA A 142 -11.79 -23.79 17.35
C ALA A 142 -12.58 -24.70 16.39
N GLY A 143 -11.90 -25.32 15.46
CA GLY A 143 -12.47 -26.10 14.38
C GLY A 143 -12.63 -25.36 13.05
N MET A 144 -12.47 -24.03 13.02
CA MET A 144 -12.41 -23.26 11.77
C MET A 144 -11.05 -23.49 11.06
N THR A 145 -11.09 -23.53 9.75
CA THR A 145 -9.89 -23.50 8.91
C THR A 145 -9.39 -22.08 8.70
N GLU A 146 -8.14 -21.91 8.25
CA GLU A 146 -7.61 -20.60 7.82
C GLU A 146 -8.52 -19.94 6.76
N LYS A 147 -9.00 -20.76 5.79
CA LYS A 147 -9.97 -20.31 4.77
C LYS A 147 -11.28 -19.81 5.39
N ASP A 148 -11.78 -20.45 6.43
CA ASP A 148 -13.03 -20.03 7.07
C ASP A 148 -12.85 -18.69 7.80
N MET A 149 -11.69 -18.49 8.45
CA MET A 149 -11.34 -17.22 9.07
C MET A 149 -11.17 -16.11 8.03
N ALA A 150 -10.43 -16.37 6.96
CA ALA A 150 -10.24 -15.41 5.86
C ALA A 150 -11.58 -15.03 5.22
N ARG A 151 -12.47 -16.00 4.96
CA ARG A 151 -13.84 -15.73 4.45
C ARG A 151 -14.67 -14.90 5.40
N THR A 152 -14.50 -15.09 6.71
CA THR A 152 -15.20 -14.30 7.73
C THR A 152 -14.77 -12.84 7.66
N ILE A 153 -13.47 -12.58 7.57
CA ILE A 153 -12.91 -11.22 7.42
C ILE A 153 -13.40 -10.60 6.10
N LYS A 154 -13.24 -11.31 4.99
CA LYS A 154 -13.66 -10.85 3.66
C LYS A 154 -15.14 -10.47 3.60
N ARG A 155 -16.01 -11.26 4.23
CA ARG A 155 -17.44 -10.94 4.32
C ARG A 155 -17.67 -9.61 5.02
N LEU A 156 -17.02 -9.36 6.16
CA LEU A 156 -17.12 -8.09 6.88
C LEU A 156 -16.61 -6.91 6.05
N MET A 157 -15.51 -7.11 5.28
CA MET A 157 -14.97 -6.08 4.38
C MET A 157 -15.94 -5.72 3.25
N ILE A 158 -16.63 -6.71 2.69
CA ILE A 158 -17.63 -6.49 1.62
C ILE A 158 -18.91 -5.84 2.19
N GLU A 159 -19.33 -6.20 3.41
CA GLU A 159 -20.52 -5.65 4.06
C GLU A 159 -20.33 -4.18 4.48
N ARG A 160 -19.09 -3.74 4.75
CA ARG A 160 -18.82 -2.44 5.39
C ARG A 160 -17.94 -1.49 4.56
N GLY A 161 -17.23 -2.00 3.56
CA GLY A 161 -16.34 -1.25 2.69
C GLY A 161 -16.46 -1.71 1.23
N ASP A 162 -15.44 -1.41 0.42
CA ASP A 162 -15.40 -1.76 -1.00
C ASP A 162 -14.84 -3.20 -1.24
N GLY A 163 -14.48 -3.91 -0.16
CA GLY A 163 -13.86 -5.24 -0.20
C GLY A 163 -12.41 -5.25 0.29
N GLU A 164 -11.69 -6.31 -0.06
CA GLU A 164 -10.28 -6.46 0.32
C GLU A 164 -9.37 -5.51 -0.47
N ALA A 165 -8.38 -4.91 0.21
CA ALA A 165 -7.28 -4.19 -0.45
C ALA A 165 -6.27 -5.16 -1.10
N PHE A 166 -6.12 -6.34 -0.51
CA PHE A 166 -5.32 -7.48 -0.98
C PHE A 166 -5.90 -8.80 -0.43
N GLU A 167 -5.41 -9.94 -0.92
CA GLU A 167 -5.86 -11.25 -0.44
C GLU A 167 -5.50 -11.45 1.04
N THR A 168 -6.50 -11.54 1.90
CA THR A 168 -6.31 -11.68 3.36
C THR A 168 -5.47 -12.91 3.69
N ILE A 169 -4.41 -12.72 4.48
CA ILE A 169 -3.53 -13.79 4.98
C ILE A 169 -4.01 -14.24 6.36
N VAL A 170 -4.17 -15.53 6.55
CA VAL A 170 -4.44 -16.15 7.85
C VAL A 170 -3.53 -17.35 8.01
N CYS A 171 -2.71 -17.37 9.06
CA CYS A 171 -1.74 -18.43 9.31
C CYS A 171 -1.92 -19.00 10.70
N VAL A 172 -2.22 -20.30 10.80
CA VAL A 172 -2.30 -21.03 12.05
C VAL A 172 -0.95 -21.65 12.38
N GLY A 173 -0.41 -21.33 13.56
CA GLY A 173 0.81 -21.96 14.08
C GLY A 173 2.02 -21.80 13.17
N ALA A 174 2.57 -22.91 12.66
CA ALA A 174 3.80 -22.94 11.85
C ALA A 174 3.63 -22.30 10.45
N ASN A 175 2.40 -22.24 9.91
CA ASN A 175 2.13 -21.60 8.62
C ASN A 175 2.54 -20.11 8.61
N ALA A 176 2.53 -19.46 9.77
CA ALA A 176 3.00 -18.10 9.92
C ALA A 176 4.49 -17.91 9.59
N ALA A 177 5.28 -18.96 9.44
CA ALA A 177 6.65 -18.89 8.96
C ALA A 177 6.77 -18.51 7.47
N GLU A 178 5.69 -18.62 6.71
CA GLU A 178 5.58 -18.19 5.32
C GLU A 178 4.98 -16.77 5.27
N CYS A 179 5.81 -15.75 4.95
CA CYS A 179 5.38 -14.34 4.99
C CYS A 179 4.14 -14.04 4.14
N HIS A 180 3.97 -14.73 2.99
CA HIS A 180 2.87 -14.60 2.04
C HIS A 180 2.08 -15.91 1.92
N HIS A 181 1.84 -16.56 3.05
CA HIS A 181 1.03 -17.77 3.12
C HIS A 181 -0.39 -17.52 2.57
N ARG A 182 -0.90 -18.48 1.79
CA ARG A 182 -2.28 -18.45 1.34
C ARG A 182 -3.12 -19.31 2.26
N PRO A 183 -4.20 -18.79 2.85
CA PRO A 183 -5.07 -19.55 3.74
C PRO A 183 -5.46 -20.90 3.15
N ASP A 184 -5.18 -21.98 3.87
CA ASP A 184 -5.47 -23.34 3.45
C ASP A 184 -6.51 -24.03 4.34
N ASP A 185 -6.59 -25.36 4.31
CA ASP A 185 -7.52 -26.14 5.11
C ASP A 185 -6.95 -26.52 6.50
N THR A 186 -5.86 -25.88 6.95
CA THR A 186 -5.31 -26.05 8.29
C THR A 186 -6.33 -25.61 9.32
N VAL A 187 -6.69 -26.53 10.21
CA VAL A 187 -7.73 -26.32 11.23
C VAL A 187 -7.12 -25.71 12.49
N TRP A 188 -7.65 -24.60 12.96
CA TRP A 188 -7.28 -24.03 14.24
C TRP A 188 -7.88 -24.79 15.41
N ASN A 189 -7.05 -25.29 16.33
CA ASN A 189 -7.49 -26.02 17.51
C ASN A 189 -7.79 -25.12 18.74
N GLY A 190 -7.69 -23.80 18.58
CA GLY A 190 -7.91 -22.81 19.66
C GLY A 190 -6.71 -22.62 20.59
N ARG A 191 -5.57 -23.27 20.37
CA ARG A 191 -4.39 -23.24 21.24
C ARG A 191 -3.14 -22.68 20.57
N GLU A 192 -3.08 -22.69 19.24
CA GLU A 192 -1.97 -22.15 18.47
C GLU A 192 -2.17 -20.64 18.24
N PRO A 193 -1.07 -19.88 18.12
CA PRO A 193 -1.15 -18.51 17.61
C PRO A 193 -1.73 -18.48 16.19
N VAL A 194 -2.44 -17.40 15.88
CA VAL A 194 -2.91 -17.13 14.52
C VAL A 194 -2.41 -15.76 14.12
N LEU A 195 -1.62 -15.68 13.05
CA LEU A 195 -1.26 -14.42 12.40
C LEU A 195 -2.33 -14.10 11.36
N VAL A 196 -2.83 -12.88 11.38
CA VAL A 196 -3.75 -12.35 10.38
C VAL A 196 -3.16 -11.06 9.83
N ASP A 197 -3.10 -10.99 8.50
CA ASP A 197 -2.71 -9.80 7.76
C ASP A 197 -3.83 -9.46 6.79
N MET A 198 -4.38 -8.26 6.94
CA MET A 198 -5.63 -7.87 6.31
C MET A 198 -5.68 -6.38 5.99
N GLY A 199 -6.35 -6.04 4.91
CA GLY A 199 -6.59 -4.66 4.50
C GLY A 199 -7.96 -4.51 3.86
N VAL A 200 -8.77 -3.54 4.33
CA VAL A 200 -10.02 -3.16 3.68
C VAL A 200 -9.79 -2.00 2.72
N LYS A 201 -10.54 -1.99 1.63
CA LYS A 201 -10.66 -0.85 0.74
C LYS A 201 -11.92 -0.06 1.09
N LEU A 202 -11.81 1.25 1.23
CA LEU A 202 -12.93 2.14 1.51
C LEU A 202 -12.81 3.43 0.69
N ASP A 203 -13.85 3.74 -0.09
CA ASP A 203 -13.83 4.86 -1.04
C ASP A 203 -12.57 4.86 -1.92
N GLY A 204 -12.11 3.63 -2.28
CA GLY A 204 -10.92 3.35 -3.06
C GLY A 204 -9.59 3.59 -2.37
N TYR A 205 -9.54 3.93 -1.08
CA TYR A 205 -8.32 3.96 -0.28
C TYR A 205 -8.07 2.60 0.37
N CYS A 206 -6.81 2.15 0.32
CA CYS A 206 -6.38 0.93 0.96
C CYS A 206 -6.02 1.17 2.43
N SER A 207 -6.16 0.12 3.24
CA SER A 207 -5.63 0.01 4.58
C SER A 207 -4.79 -1.25 4.73
N ASP A 208 -4.02 -1.37 5.82
CA ASP A 208 -3.09 -2.47 6.04
C ASP A 208 -2.82 -2.73 7.52
N LEU A 209 -2.98 -3.98 7.95
CA LEU A 209 -2.88 -4.35 9.34
C LEU A 209 -2.48 -5.80 9.53
N THR A 210 -1.38 -6.06 10.24
CA THR A 210 -1.04 -7.41 10.71
C THR A 210 -1.16 -7.50 12.23
N ARG A 211 -1.92 -8.50 12.71
CA ARG A 211 -2.06 -8.82 14.13
C ARG A 211 -1.90 -10.32 14.40
N ASN A 212 -1.57 -10.65 15.65
CA ASN A 212 -1.45 -12.03 16.09
C ASN A 212 -2.41 -12.30 17.25
N MET A 213 -3.30 -13.28 17.07
CA MET A 213 -4.06 -13.86 18.19
C MET A 213 -3.14 -14.81 18.94
N VAL A 214 -2.82 -14.51 20.20
CA VAL A 214 -1.88 -15.30 21.00
C VAL A 214 -2.59 -15.87 22.22
N PRO A 215 -3.01 -17.16 22.18
CA PRO A 215 -3.65 -17.81 23.31
C PRO A 215 -2.82 -17.72 24.60
N LYS A 216 -3.49 -17.60 25.73
CA LYS A 216 -2.82 -17.47 27.04
C LYS A 216 -1.90 -18.66 27.40
N SER A 217 -2.14 -19.83 26.80
CA SER A 217 -1.33 -21.05 26.97
C SER A 217 0.03 -20.99 26.29
N VAL A 218 0.21 -20.16 25.25
CA VAL A 218 1.46 -20.06 24.47
C VAL A 218 2.59 -19.53 25.34
N ARG A 219 3.75 -20.21 25.31
CA ARG A 219 4.95 -19.92 26.11
C ARG A 219 6.23 -20.06 25.28
N GLY A 220 7.37 -19.88 25.92
CA GLY A 220 8.68 -20.18 25.37
C GLY A 220 9.09 -19.30 24.20
N LEU A 221 9.57 -19.92 23.13
CA LEU A 221 10.17 -19.22 21.98
C LEU A 221 9.19 -18.23 21.34
N TYR A 222 7.93 -18.61 21.14
CA TYR A 222 6.94 -17.73 20.51
C TYR A 222 6.79 -16.40 21.27
N ARG A 223 6.63 -16.46 22.61
CA ARG A 223 6.48 -15.24 23.43
C ARG A 223 7.72 -14.35 23.39
N ARG A 224 8.90 -14.97 23.34
CA ARG A 224 10.16 -14.22 23.18
C ARG A 224 10.22 -13.52 21.83
N VAL A 225 9.88 -14.23 20.75
CA VAL A 225 9.87 -13.66 19.39
C VAL A 225 8.81 -12.57 19.29
N TYR A 226 7.60 -12.81 19.80
CA TYR A 226 6.53 -11.81 19.81
C TYR A 226 6.95 -10.51 20.50
N ALA A 227 7.50 -10.61 21.72
CA ALA A 227 7.96 -9.44 22.47
C ALA A 227 9.06 -8.67 21.75
N LEU A 228 9.95 -9.36 21.03
CA LEU A 228 11.02 -8.74 20.26
C LEU A 228 10.50 -8.02 19.01
N VAL A 229 9.53 -8.60 18.30
CA VAL A 229 8.88 -7.96 17.16
C VAL A 229 8.07 -6.74 17.61
N GLU A 230 7.34 -6.85 18.72
CA GLU A 230 6.60 -5.74 19.32
C GLU A 230 7.52 -4.59 19.75
N GLU A 231 8.68 -4.91 20.36
CA GLU A 231 9.71 -3.92 20.69
C GLU A 231 10.24 -3.22 19.42
N ALA A 232 10.53 -3.98 18.36
CA ALA A 232 11.03 -3.46 17.11
C ALA A 232 10.01 -2.54 16.41
N ASN A 233 8.72 -2.94 16.39
CA ASN A 233 7.63 -2.12 15.84
C ASN A 233 7.51 -0.81 16.63
N ARG A 234 7.36 -0.86 17.96
CA ARG A 234 7.21 0.33 18.80
C ARG A 234 8.42 1.27 18.72
N ALA A 235 9.64 0.72 18.68
CA ALA A 235 10.84 1.53 18.57
C ALA A 235 10.95 2.22 17.21
N ALA A 236 10.58 1.53 16.11
CA ALA A 236 10.56 2.12 14.79
C ALA A 236 9.53 3.24 14.70
N ILE A 237 8.29 3.01 15.17
CA ILE A 237 7.24 4.06 15.21
C ILE A 237 7.71 5.28 16.00
N ALA A 238 8.29 5.08 17.19
CA ALA A 238 8.79 6.16 18.03
C ALA A 238 9.96 6.93 17.39
N ALA A 239 10.68 6.32 16.46
CA ALA A 239 11.80 6.92 15.75
C ALA A 239 11.38 7.72 14.50
N VAL A 240 10.13 7.61 14.04
CA VAL A 240 9.65 8.32 12.83
C VAL A 240 9.79 9.83 13.04
N LYS A 241 10.57 10.47 12.16
CA LYS A 241 10.72 11.93 12.14
C LYS A 241 10.95 12.43 10.73
N PRO A 242 10.35 13.57 10.35
CA PRO A 242 10.67 14.24 9.09
C PRO A 242 12.17 14.51 8.95
N GLY A 243 12.66 14.40 7.72
CA GLY A 243 14.08 14.61 7.38
C GLY A 243 14.99 13.39 7.58
N MET A 244 14.52 12.33 8.24
CA MET A 244 15.28 11.08 8.28
C MET A 244 15.12 10.28 6.99
N THR A 245 16.11 9.45 6.64
CA THR A 245 15.95 8.52 5.52
C THR A 245 15.18 7.27 5.95
N ALA A 246 14.38 6.71 5.04
CA ALA A 246 13.66 5.46 5.27
C ALA A 246 14.61 4.30 5.62
N ALA A 247 15.84 4.31 5.09
CA ALA A 247 16.87 3.33 5.48
C ALA A 247 17.30 3.43 6.96
N LYS A 248 17.34 4.65 7.52
CA LYS A 248 17.62 4.81 8.95
C LYS A 248 16.47 4.29 9.80
N LEU A 249 15.23 4.45 9.34
CA LEU A 249 14.06 3.92 10.03
C LEU A 249 14.06 2.38 10.01
N ASP A 250 14.27 1.75 8.85
CA ASP A 250 14.42 0.28 8.73
C ASP A 250 15.50 -0.26 9.68
N LYS A 251 16.62 0.46 9.78
CA LYS A 251 17.73 0.07 10.64
C LYS A 251 17.35 -0.01 12.12
N VAL A 252 16.44 0.83 12.62
CA VAL A 252 16.00 0.81 14.03
C VAL A 252 15.40 -0.55 14.38
N ALA A 253 14.38 -1.00 13.63
CA ALA A 253 13.75 -2.30 13.86
C ALA A 253 14.71 -3.46 13.62
N ARG A 254 15.47 -3.40 12.54
CA ARG A 254 16.41 -4.45 12.14
C ARG A 254 17.53 -4.67 13.16
N ASP A 255 18.05 -3.61 13.76
CA ASP A 255 19.08 -3.71 14.81
C ASP A 255 18.55 -4.39 16.08
N ILE A 256 17.29 -4.11 16.48
CA ILE A 256 16.66 -4.75 17.63
C ILE A 256 16.51 -6.26 17.36
N ILE A 257 15.94 -6.63 16.21
CA ILE A 257 15.76 -8.04 15.83
C ILE A 257 17.13 -8.75 15.74
N LYS A 258 18.15 -8.09 15.18
CA LYS A 258 19.52 -8.62 15.10
C LYS A 258 20.14 -8.85 16.47
N LYS A 259 20.01 -7.89 17.40
CA LYS A 259 20.50 -8.02 18.78
C LYS A 259 19.78 -9.17 19.52
N GLY A 260 18.51 -9.41 19.24
CA GLY A 260 17.74 -10.54 19.75
C GLY A 260 18.18 -11.91 19.22
N GLY A 261 19.11 -11.96 18.25
CA GLY A 261 19.64 -13.20 17.66
C GLY A 261 18.90 -13.66 16.41
N PHE A 262 17.91 -12.89 15.88
CA PHE A 262 17.06 -13.27 14.75
C PHE A 262 17.28 -12.45 13.48
N GLY A 263 18.44 -11.78 13.34
CA GLY A 263 18.69 -10.86 12.21
C GLY A 263 18.55 -11.48 10.82
N ARG A 264 18.76 -12.81 10.66
CA ARG A 264 18.58 -13.53 9.39
C ARG A 264 17.10 -13.93 9.13
N CYS A 265 16.25 -13.79 10.14
CA CYS A 265 14.86 -14.20 10.09
C CYS A 265 13.91 -13.02 9.79
N PHE A 266 14.42 -11.81 9.55
CA PHE A 266 13.70 -10.65 9.07
C PHE A 266 14.18 -10.31 7.66
N GLY A 267 13.52 -10.88 6.67
CA GLY A 267 13.97 -10.90 5.27
C GLY A 267 13.36 -9.84 4.35
N HIS A 268 12.31 -9.13 4.76
CA HIS A 268 11.63 -8.12 3.94
C HIS A 268 11.93 -6.68 4.40
N SER A 269 11.37 -5.69 3.70
CA SER A 269 11.41 -4.27 4.06
C SER A 269 10.69 -4.04 5.39
N LEU A 270 11.04 -2.98 6.11
CA LEU A 270 10.29 -2.57 7.29
C LEU A 270 8.87 -2.12 6.96
N GLY A 271 8.63 -1.63 5.73
CA GLY A 271 7.32 -1.20 5.31
C GLY A 271 7.30 -0.56 3.91
N HIS A 272 6.12 -0.11 3.53
CA HIS A 272 5.83 0.52 2.24
C HIS A 272 4.74 1.60 2.39
N GLY A 273 4.68 2.51 1.42
CA GLY A 273 3.59 3.47 1.33
C GLY A 273 2.25 2.77 1.07
N VAL A 274 1.18 3.37 1.56
CA VAL A 274 -0.21 2.94 1.33
C VAL A 274 -1.04 4.14 0.87
N GLY A 275 -1.99 3.91 -0.03
CA GLY A 275 -2.88 4.95 -0.54
C GLY A 275 -3.98 4.38 -1.43
N TYR A 276 -4.00 4.76 -2.70
CA TYR A 276 -4.90 4.15 -3.69
C TYR A 276 -4.47 2.73 -4.08
N GLU A 277 -3.18 2.43 -3.98
CA GLU A 277 -2.63 1.08 -4.09
C GLU A 277 -2.12 0.64 -2.73
N ILE A 278 -2.18 -0.67 -2.49
CA ILE A 278 -1.68 -1.23 -1.23
C ILE A 278 -0.16 -1.02 -1.10
N HIS A 279 0.58 -1.14 -2.18
CA HIS A 279 2.01 -0.91 -2.22
C HIS A 279 2.33 0.34 -3.04
N GLU A 280 2.66 1.43 -2.35
CA GLU A 280 3.11 2.69 -2.95
C GLU A 280 4.50 3.09 -2.45
N ALA A 281 5.03 4.18 -2.99
CA ALA A 281 6.17 4.85 -2.41
C ALA A 281 5.78 5.59 -1.10
N PRO A 282 6.70 5.68 -0.12
CA PRO A 282 8.08 5.20 -0.14
C PRO A 282 8.20 3.72 0.22
N THR A 283 9.26 3.04 -0.26
CA THR A 283 9.68 1.78 0.35
C THR A 283 10.54 2.07 1.57
N VAL A 284 10.17 1.52 2.73
CA VAL A 284 10.94 1.68 3.98
C VAL A 284 11.85 0.46 4.15
N SER A 285 13.05 0.52 3.59
CA SER A 285 14.01 -0.60 3.55
C SER A 285 15.44 -0.13 3.74
N ALA A 286 16.34 -1.07 4.04
CA ALA A 286 17.75 -0.79 4.26
C ALA A 286 18.47 -0.12 3.06
N LYS A 287 17.92 -0.21 1.85
CA LYS A 287 18.48 0.38 0.62
C LYS A 287 17.75 1.64 0.17
N SER A 288 16.70 2.05 0.86
CA SER A 288 15.89 3.19 0.47
C SER A 288 16.62 4.52 0.65
N THR A 289 16.57 5.36 -0.36
CA THR A 289 17.10 6.74 -0.33
C THR A 289 16.02 7.77 -0.03
N ALA A 290 14.76 7.35 0.07
CA ALA A 290 13.64 8.24 0.33
C ALA A 290 13.82 8.97 1.67
N VAL A 291 13.57 10.28 1.67
CA VAL A 291 13.52 11.10 2.88
C VAL A 291 12.07 11.12 3.36
N ILE A 292 11.87 10.86 4.64
CA ILE A 292 10.55 10.89 5.27
C ILE A 292 10.10 12.36 5.40
N GLU A 293 8.89 12.65 4.92
CA GLU A 293 8.32 14.00 4.89
C GLU A 293 6.90 14.00 5.47
N PRO A 294 6.44 15.12 6.05
CA PRO A 294 5.06 15.25 6.53
C PRO A 294 4.05 14.95 5.44
N GLY A 295 2.96 14.28 5.79
CA GLY A 295 1.93 13.84 4.87
C GLY A 295 2.18 12.49 4.19
N MET A 296 3.35 11.86 4.38
CA MET A 296 3.56 10.47 3.97
C MET A 296 2.78 9.52 4.87
N ILE A 297 2.22 8.46 4.27
CA ILE A 297 1.61 7.34 4.99
C ILE A 297 2.33 6.07 4.56
N PHE A 298 2.76 5.26 5.53
CA PHE A 298 3.44 3.99 5.27
C PHE A 298 3.26 3.01 6.43
N THR A 299 3.53 1.72 6.17
CA THR A 299 3.48 0.65 7.16
C THR A 299 4.78 0.56 7.97
N VAL A 300 4.69 0.06 9.19
CA VAL A 300 5.82 -0.34 10.03
C VAL A 300 5.53 -1.77 10.51
N GLU A 301 6.12 -2.75 9.84
CA GLU A 301 5.76 -4.16 9.90
C GLU A 301 6.95 -5.11 10.14
N PRO A 302 7.76 -4.94 11.17
CA PRO A 302 8.83 -5.88 11.44
C PRO A 302 8.27 -7.28 11.67
N GLY A 303 9.02 -8.30 11.18
CA GLY A 303 8.63 -9.70 11.35
C GLY A 303 9.83 -10.62 11.58
N ILE A 304 9.59 -11.74 12.25
CA ILE A 304 10.55 -12.83 12.44
C ILE A 304 9.87 -14.13 12.00
N TYR A 305 10.51 -14.84 11.08
CA TYR A 305 9.98 -16.07 10.48
C TYR A 305 10.99 -17.19 10.64
N LEU A 306 10.58 -18.25 11.33
CA LEU A 306 11.40 -19.44 11.60
C LEU A 306 10.77 -20.62 10.85
N GLU A 307 11.34 -20.93 9.69
CA GLU A 307 10.84 -21.94 8.77
C GLU A 307 10.44 -23.24 9.49
N GLY A 308 9.25 -23.73 9.20
CA GLY A 308 8.65 -24.92 9.80
C GLY A 308 8.34 -24.84 11.30
N ASN A 309 8.41 -23.64 11.91
CA ASN A 309 8.22 -23.47 13.36
C ASN A 309 7.18 -22.39 13.68
N LEU A 310 7.49 -21.13 13.41
CA LEU A 310 6.62 -20.01 13.75
C LEU A 310 6.95 -18.76 12.90
N GLY A 311 5.98 -17.88 12.78
CA GLY A 311 6.17 -16.51 12.32
C GLY A 311 5.43 -15.52 13.22
N VAL A 312 5.96 -14.32 13.31
CA VAL A 312 5.34 -13.18 13.98
C VAL A 312 5.59 -11.95 13.14
N ARG A 313 4.53 -11.23 12.80
CA ARG A 313 4.55 -9.87 12.24
C ARG A 313 3.60 -9.00 13.03
N ILE A 314 4.00 -7.80 13.35
CA ILE A 314 3.15 -6.77 13.94
C ILE A 314 3.31 -5.53 13.08
N GLU A 315 2.20 -5.04 12.58
CA GLU A 315 2.16 -3.96 11.62
C GLU A 315 1.22 -2.87 12.04
N ASP A 316 1.66 -1.65 11.90
CA ASP A 316 0.86 -0.46 12.03
C ASP A 316 1.08 0.48 10.86
N MET A 317 0.01 1.15 10.42
CA MET A 317 0.11 2.29 9.53
C MET A 317 0.39 3.57 10.29
N VAL A 318 1.30 4.39 9.76
CA VAL A 318 1.62 5.70 10.34
C VAL A 318 1.47 6.83 9.31
N LEU A 319 0.91 7.95 9.74
CA LEU A 319 0.91 9.22 9.02
C LEU A 319 2.00 10.12 9.63
N VAL A 320 2.94 10.56 8.80
CA VAL A 320 4.02 11.47 9.23
C VAL A 320 3.45 12.86 9.47
N THR A 321 3.73 13.43 10.66
CA THR A 321 3.38 14.79 11.05
C THR A 321 4.60 15.71 10.97
N GLU A 322 4.48 16.98 11.34
CA GLU A 322 5.59 17.95 11.32
C GLU A 322 6.74 17.60 12.28
N ASP A 323 6.46 16.83 13.34
CA ASP A 323 7.41 16.55 14.44
C ASP A 323 7.57 15.05 14.77
N GLY A 324 6.78 14.17 14.13
CA GLY A 324 6.78 12.73 14.38
C GLY A 324 5.81 11.97 13.48
N CYS A 325 4.93 11.15 14.07
CA CYS A 325 3.86 10.48 13.36
C CYS A 325 2.61 10.24 14.23
N GLU A 326 1.47 10.16 13.55
CA GLU A 326 0.23 9.61 14.07
C GLU A 326 0.17 8.13 13.72
N VAL A 327 -0.14 7.25 14.69
CA VAL A 327 -0.41 5.83 14.42
C VAL A 327 -1.89 5.70 14.06
N LEU A 328 -2.18 5.26 12.84
CA LEU A 328 -3.55 5.14 12.33
C LEU A 328 -4.25 3.89 12.84
N SER A 329 -3.50 2.82 13.13
CA SER A 329 -3.97 1.52 13.61
C SER A 329 -4.26 1.48 15.12
N ARG A 330 -4.61 2.62 15.74
CA ARG A 330 -4.92 2.70 17.17
C ARG A 330 -6.28 2.09 17.49
N GLY A 331 -6.40 1.49 18.69
CA GLY A 331 -7.67 0.93 19.21
C GLY A 331 -7.67 -0.59 19.30
N ILE A 332 -6.50 -1.20 19.19
CA ILE A 332 -6.31 -2.66 19.32
C ILE A 332 -5.40 -2.96 20.52
#